data_321f5b120a4b0d2e02bd7ce5a9e88a35
#
_entry.id   321f5b120a4b0d2e02bd7ce5a9e88a35
#
_cell.length_a   1.000
_cell.length_b   1.000
_cell.length_c   1.000
_cell.angle_alpha   90.00
_cell.angle_beta   90.00
_cell.angle_gamma   90.00
#
_symmetry.space_group_name_H-M   'P 1'
#
loop_
_entity.id
_entity.type
_entity.pdbx_description
1 polymer ?
#
loop_
_entity_poly.entity_id
_entity_poly.type
_entity_poly.pdbx_seq_one_letter_code
_entity_poly.pdbx_strand_id
1 'polypeptide(L)'
;MQGLVNSFNASHPHIVVQASSGGTSTGDLLPKVTTALAAGTAPDVAYIYGSYAANIAQSGKTVNLKNIIHTPGYNWNDFYPASQQIVAPGGKVIGFPALIDNLSVIYNKKLFAAAGVPVPSPNWTWDQFRAVAKKMTNPAKHIYGVNYPTGGDTLDTSWRFFPGLWQRGGQILSPDHKKALFNSPAGVANLTLWQQMATVDHSVYLDPTAEKAEPLFTSGHLAMFVSGPWEVPVLNQAKVDWADVPLPAADGSHQTVSGPDNWVIFNNGSARVAAAITFLEWLTAPQQELTWMMGSGSLPIRPSILKLPGYKEWLKKYPGIGPMAQNLVNAKEAMPTLPQWPRVVDALGNGIASVLLGRAAPAAALNQAAQQADTILNVPGGG
;
A
#
# COMPACT_ATOMS: atom_id res chain seq x y z
N MET A 1 -0.22 14.78 10.39
CA MET A 1 -1.64 15.09 10.63
C MET A 1 -1.87 16.17 11.68
N GLN A 2 -1.38 16.06 12.93
CA GLN A 2 -1.71 17.02 14.01
C GLN A 2 -1.44 18.49 13.65
N GLY A 3 -0.34 18.79 12.97
CA GLY A 3 -0.03 20.16 12.50
C GLY A 3 -1.07 20.72 11.53
N LEU A 4 -1.57 19.89 10.61
CA LEU A 4 -2.63 20.27 9.67
C LEU A 4 -3.96 20.50 10.41
N VAL A 5 -4.32 19.63 11.36
CA VAL A 5 -5.51 19.82 12.19
C VAL A 5 -5.44 21.13 12.98
N ASN A 6 -4.30 21.43 13.59
CA ASN A 6 -4.10 22.70 14.31
C ASN A 6 -4.25 23.92 13.39
N SER A 7 -3.70 23.85 12.16
CA SER A 7 -3.84 24.91 11.17
C SER A 7 -5.27 25.11 10.69
N PHE A 8 -6.01 24.00 10.48
CA PHE A 8 -7.42 24.04 10.12
C PHE A 8 -8.25 24.69 11.23
N ASN A 9 -8.12 24.22 12.46
CA ASN A 9 -8.86 24.72 13.62
C ASN A 9 -8.60 26.22 13.86
N ALA A 10 -7.38 26.68 13.64
CA ALA A 10 -7.04 28.11 13.77
C ALA A 10 -7.70 28.98 12.68
N SER A 11 -7.92 28.45 11.48
CA SER A 11 -8.51 29.18 10.35
C SER A 11 -10.03 29.02 10.22
N HIS A 12 -10.64 28.05 10.93
CA HIS A 12 -12.05 27.72 10.87
C HIS A 12 -12.69 27.67 12.27
N PRO A 13 -12.90 28.83 12.94
CA PRO A 13 -13.25 28.88 14.35
C PRO A 13 -14.59 28.24 14.73
N HIS A 14 -15.45 27.95 13.73
CA HIS A 14 -16.75 27.29 13.93
C HIS A 14 -16.72 25.78 13.73
N ILE A 15 -15.56 25.20 13.36
CA ILE A 15 -15.38 23.77 13.17
C ILE A 15 -14.17 23.33 13.96
N VAL A 16 -14.36 22.38 14.89
CA VAL A 16 -13.26 21.80 15.67
C VAL A 16 -13.02 20.38 15.23
N VAL A 17 -11.86 20.13 14.63
CA VAL A 17 -11.39 18.79 14.26
C VAL A 17 -10.50 18.24 15.37
N GLN A 18 -10.77 17.00 15.76
CA GLN A 18 -9.94 16.22 16.68
C GLN A 18 -9.44 14.97 15.93
N ALA A 19 -8.13 14.82 15.82
CA ALA A 19 -7.51 13.66 15.20
C ALA A 19 -7.05 12.67 16.28
N SER A 20 -7.30 11.40 16.04
CA SER A 20 -6.76 10.29 16.83
C SER A 20 -6.10 9.27 15.94
N SER A 21 -5.07 8.57 16.46
CA SER A 21 -4.46 7.47 15.72
C SER A 21 -5.40 6.26 15.71
N GLY A 22 -5.61 5.71 14.52
CA GLY A 22 -6.36 4.45 14.35
C GLY A 22 -5.56 3.21 14.73
N GLY A 23 -4.23 3.32 14.81
CA GLY A 23 -3.31 2.21 15.09
C GLY A 23 -1.92 2.49 14.59
N THR A 24 -1.02 1.56 14.79
CA THR A 24 0.39 1.62 14.35
C THR A 24 0.65 0.76 13.11
N SER A 25 -0.27 -0.16 12.80
CA SER A 25 -0.18 -1.06 11.65
C SER A 25 -1.42 -0.98 10.78
N THR A 26 -1.26 -1.43 9.55
CA THR A 26 -2.35 -1.58 8.56
C THR A 26 -3.45 -2.51 9.06
N GLY A 27 -3.10 -3.59 9.77
CA GLY A 27 -4.03 -4.57 10.32
C GLY A 27 -4.93 -4.04 11.44
N ASP A 28 -4.58 -2.91 12.07
CA ASP A 28 -5.33 -2.38 13.22
C ASP A 28 -6.55 -1.54 12.82
N LEU A 29 -6.46 -0.82 11.71
CA LEU A 29 -7.40 0.26 11.39
C LEU A 29 -8.77 -0.26 10.97
N LEU A 30 -8.82 -1.24 10.05
CA LEU A 30 -10.08 -1.77 9.55
C LEU A 30 -10.94 -2.42 10.65
N PRO A 31 -10.40 -3.29 11.54
CA PRO A 31 -11.16 -3.84 12.66
C PRO A 31 -11.71 -2.76 13.60
N LYS A 32 -10.94 -1.70 13.88
CA LYS A 32 -11.41 -0.58 14.72
C LYS A 32 -12.57 0.17 14.11
N VAL A 33 -12.45 0.49 12.80
CA VAL A 33 -13.52 1.20 12.08
C VAL A 33 -14.78 0.33 11.97
N THR A 34 -14.65 -0.95 11.65
CA THR A 34 -15.80 -1.87 11.53
C THR A 34 -16.48 -2.08 12.89
N THR A 35 -15.71 -2.22 13.98
CA THR A 35 -16.25 -2.30 15.33
C THR A 35 -17.00 -1.02 15.71
N ALA A 36 -16.44 0.15 15.44
CA ALA A 36 -17.08 1.44 15.70
C ALA A 36 -18.37 1.62 14.87
N LEU A 37 -18.39 1.16 13.61
CA LEU A 37 -19.58 1.14 12.78
C LEU A 37 -20.68 0.25 13.36
N ALA A 38 -20.34 -0.95 13.81
CA ALA A 38 -21.27 -1.88 14.44
C ALA A 38 -21.83 -1.34 15.75
N ALA A 39 -21.01 -0.64 16.55
CA ALA A 39 -21.40 -0.01 17.80
C ALA A 39 -22.17 1.31 17.63
N GLY A 40 -22.28 1.85 16.40
CA GLY A 40 -22.89 3.17 16.17
C GLY A 40 -22.04 4.36 16.64
N THR A 41 -20.75 4.16 16.85
CA THR A 41 -19.78 5.15 17.32
C THR A 41 -18.71 5.50 16.27
N ALA A 42 -19.07 5.36 14.99
CA ALA A 42 -18.16 5.68 13.90
C ALA A 42 -17.62 7.12 13.98
N PRO A 43 -16.35 7.36 13.64
CA PRO A 43 -15.83 8.72 13.53
C PRO A 43 -16.54 9.46 12.39
N ASP A 44 -16.38 10.79 12.30
CA ASP A 44 -16.92 11.54 11.16
C ASP A 44 -16.12 11.28 9.89
N VAL A 45 -14.82 11.13 10.03
CA VAL A 45 -13.86 10.82 8.97
C VAL A 45 -12.92 9.72 9.43
N ALA A 46 -12.65 8.75 8.57
CA ALA A 46 -11.56 7.79 8.78
C ALA A 46 -10.67 7.68 7.54
N TYR A 47 -9.39 7.47 7.76
CA TYR A 47 -8.48 7.00 6.72
C TYR A 47 -8.77 5.52 6.46
N ILE A 48 -8.97 5.16 5.19
CA ILE A 48 -9.32 3.80 4.77
C ILE A 48 -8.48 3.43 3.55
N TYR A 49 -7.82 2.27 3.61
CA TYR A 49 -7.16 1.70 2.44
C TYR A 49 -8.16 1.56 1.30
N GLY A 50 -7.74 1.95 0.10
CA GLY A 50 -8.62 1.94 -1.06
C GLY A 50 -9.20 0.55 -1.35
N SER A 51 -8.41 -0.51 -1.15
CA SER A 51 -8.86 -1.90 -1.29
C SER A 51 -10.01 -2.28 -0.35
N TYR A 52 -10.21 -1.55 0.76
CA TYR A 52 -11.29 -1.78 1.73
C TYR A 52 -12.48 -0.84 1.55
N ALA A 53 -12.40 0.12 0.63
CA ALA A 53 -13.45 1.12 0.40
C ALA A 53 -14.84 0.49 0.13
N ALA A 54 -14.87 -0.59 -0.68
CA ALA A 54 -16.12 -1.29 -1.00
C ALA A 54 -16.71 -2.01 0.22
N ASN A 55 -15.88 -2.61 1.07
CA ASN A 55 -16.31 -3.25 2.32
C ASN A 55 -16.94 -2.21 3.27
N ILE A 56 -16.28 -1.09 3.47
CA ILE A 56 -16.79 0.00 4.31
C ILE A 56 -18.07 0.61 3.73
N ALA A 57 -18.18 0.76 2.41
CA ALA A 57 -19.39 1.29 1.75
C ALA A 57 -20.63 0.42 1.98
N GLN A 58 -20.47 -0.91 2.14
CA GLN A 58 -21.57 -1.84 2.45
C GLN A 58 -22.23 -1.59 3.81
N SER A 59 -21.54 -0.96 4.76
CA SER A 59 -22.13 -0.62 6.06
C SER A 59 -23.38 0.24 5.95
N GLY A 60 -23.63 0.88 4.80
CA GLY A 60 -24.70 1.84 4.61
C GLY A 60 -24.53 3.15 5.39
N LYS A 61 -23.45 3.28 6.16
CA LYS A 61 -23.17 4.44 7.04
C LYS A 61 -22.32 5.52 6.37
N THR A 62 -21.79 5.28 5.19
CA THR A 62 -21.02 6.28 4.43
C THR A 62 -21.95 7.26 3.71
N VAL A 63 -21.46 8.49 3.50
CA VAL A 63 -22.14 9.50 2.68
C VAL A 63 -22.11 9.15 1.19
N ASN A 64 -22.85 9.91 0.36
CA ASN A 64 -22.69 9.90 -1.09
C ASN A 64 -22.44 11.33 -1.57
N LEU A 65 -21.21 11.60 -1.97
CA LEU A 65 -20.74 12.93 -2.38
C LEU A 65 -20.83 13.17 -3.89
N LYS A 66 -21.42 12.27 -4.67
CA LYS A 66 -21.46 12.35 -6.14
C LYS A 66 -21.85 13.72 -6.68
N ASN A 67 -22.79 14.39 -6.03
CA ASN A 67 -23.23 15.73 -6.44
C ASN A 67 -22.37 16.86 -5.88
N ILE A 68 -21.63 16.62 -4.80
CA ILE A 68 -20.83 17.62 -4.08
C ILE A 68 -19.48 17.80 -4.76
N ILE A 69 -18.86 16.73 -5.24
CA ILE A 69 -17.54 16.77 -5.90
C ILE A 69 -17.53 17.65 -7.17
N HIS A 70 -18.69 17.99 -7.72
CA HIS A 70 -18.82 18.86 -8.89
C HIS A 70 -19.18 20.31 -8.52
N THR A 71 -19.17 20.68 -7.23
CA THR A 71 -19.40 22.06 -6.83
C THR A 71 -18.28 22.98 -7.30
N PRO A 72 -18.62 24.23 -7.70
CA PRO A 72 -17.61 25.20 -8.08
C PRO A 72 -16.59 25.44 -6.95
N GLY A 73 -15.32 25.42 -7.30
CA GLY A 73 -14.22 25.63 -6.35
C GLY A 73 -13.54 24.35 -5.89
N TYR A 74 -14.22 23.20 -5.94
CA TYR A 74 -13.60 21.91 -5.68
C TYR A 74 -13.11 21.28 -6.99
N ASN A 75 -11.81 21.27 -7.23
CA ASN A 75 -11.24 20.77 -8.49
C ASN A 75 -11.09 19.23 -8.46
N TRP A 76 -12.22 18.50 -8.53
CA TRP A 76 -12.24 17.03 -8.54
C TRP A 76 -11.43 16.44 -9.69
N ASN A 77 -11.49 17.05 -10.87
CA ASN A 77 -10.80 16.57 -12.06
C ASN A 77 -9.28 16.72 -12.01
N ASP A 78 -8.74 17.41 -11.00
CA ASP A 78 -7.32 17.48 -10.74
C ASP A 78 -6.75 16.23 -10.05
N PHE A 79 -7.59 15.39 -9.44
CA PHE A 79 -7.13 14.10 -8.93
C PHE A 79 -6.87 13.10 -10.07
N TYR A 80 -5.87 12.23 -9.90
CA TYR A 80 -5.65 11.15 -10.86
C TYR A 80 -6.87 10.22 -10.93
N PRO A 81 -7.21 9.67 -12.13
CA PRO A 81 -8.38 8.81 -12.30
C PRO A 81 -8.41 7.61 -11.35
N ALA A 82 -7.27 6.97 -11.09
CA ALA A 82 -7.17 5.85 -10.15
C ALA A 82 -7.61 6.23 -8.73
N SER A 83 -7.20 7.41 -8.26
CA SER A 83 -7.60 7.93 -6.94
C SER A 83 -9.09 8.28 -6.89
N GLN A 84 -9.66 8.77 -8.00
CA GLN A 84 -11.12 9.03 -8.09
C GLN A 84 -11.94 7.74 -8.06
N GLN A 85 -11.47 6.70 -8.77
CA GLN A 85 -12.18 5.42 -8.86
C GLN A 85 -12.22 4.68 -7.53
N ILE A 86 -11.10 4.66 -6.80
CA ILE A 86 -10.99 3.88 -5.56
C ILE A 86 -11.89 4.41 -4.45
N VAL A 87 -12.17 5.72 -4.42
CA VAL A 87 -13.05 6.36 -3.43
C VAL A 87 -14.53 6.30 -3.85
N ALA A 88 -14.82 5.72 -5.03
CA ALA A 88 -16.16 5.64 -5.59
C ALA A 88 -16.65 4.19 -5.83
N PRO A 89 -16.61 3.29 -4.83
CA PRO A 89 -17.06 1.91 -4.99
C PRO A 89 -18.54 1.86 -5.42
N GLY A 90 -18.83 1.08 -6.48
CA GLY A 90 -20.16 0.99 -7.05
C GLY A 90 -20.74 2.32 -7.57
N GLY A 91 -19.88 3.31 -7.87
CA GLY A 91 -20.27 4.64 -8.34
C GLY A 91 -20.75 5.60 -7.23
N LYS A 92 -20.65 5.18 -5.96
CA LYS A 92 -20.96 6.00 -4.79
C LYS A 92 -19.68 6.63 -4.25
N VAL A 93 -19.52 7.93 -4.40
CA VAL A 93 -18.35 8.65 -3.85
C VAL A 93 -18.52 8.78 -2.34
N ILE A 94 -17.68 8.09 -1.57
CA ILE A 94 -17.82 7.97 -0.11
C ILE A 94 -16.87 8.87 0.69
N GLY A 95 -16.01 9.62 0.00
CA GLY A 95 -15.01 10.48 0.63
C GLY A 95 -14.10 11.15 -0.40
N PHE A 96 -12.87 11.41 0.00
CA PHE A 96 -11.85 12.10 -0.79
C PHE A 96 -10.60 11.23 -0.92
N PRO A 97 -9.83 11.30 -2.03
CA PRO A 97 -8.52 10.69 -2.09
C PRO A 97 -7.60 11.21 -0.99
N ALA A 98 -6.83 10.32 -0.37
CA ALA A 98 -5.95 10.65 0.77
C ALA A 98 -4.46 10.62 0.42
N LEU A 99 -4.04 9.62 -0.34
CA LEU A 99 -2.68 9.45 -0.82
C LEU A 99 -2.63 8.43 -1.97
N ILE A 100 -1.48 8.36 -2.61
CA ILE A 100 -1.11 7.28 -3.54
C ILE A 100 0.33 6.86 -3.25
N ASP A 101 0.62 5.61 -3.51
CA ASP A 101 1.94 5.01 -3.35
C ASP A 101 2.20 3.94 -4.41
N ASN A 102 3.36 3.32 -4.36
CA ASN A 102 3.71 2.13 -5.13
C ASN A 102 4.85 1.38 -4.46
N LEU A 103 5.09 0.15 -4.92
CA LEU A 103 6.24 -0.64 -4.48
C LEU A 103 7.45 -0.40 -5.38
N SER A 104 8.60 -0.29 -4.72
CA SER A 104 9.94 -0.34 -5.30
C SER A 104 10.85 -1.23 -4.43
N VAL A 105 12.09 -1.42 -4.82
CA VAL A 105 13.10 -2.02 -3.95
C VAL A 105 13.98 -0.93 -3.37
N ILE A 106 13.88 -0.74 -2.06
CA ILE A 106 14.76 0.16 -1.31
C ILE A 106 15.98 -0.62 -0.88
N TYR A 107 17.18 -0.04 -1.05
CA TYR A 107 18.44 -0.70 -0.70
C TYR A 107 19.38 0.20 0.11
N ASN A 108 20.18 -0.43 1.00
CA ASN A 108 21.15 0.25 1.85
C ASN A 108 22.50 0.33 1.15
N LYS A 109 22.88 1.52 0.66
CA LYS A 109 24.12 1.74 -0.10
C LYS A 109 25.38 1.39 0.69
N LYS A 110 25.40 1.63 2.00
CA LYS A 110 26.55 1.30 2.86
C LYS A 110 26.77 -0.21 2.94
N LEU A 111 25.70 -1.01 3.07
CA LEU A 111 25.82 -2.46 3.09
C LEU A 111 26.30 -3.00 1.75
N PHE A 112 25.81 -2.48 0.63
CA PHE A 112 26.27 -2.85 -0.71
C PHE A 112 27.76 -2.54 -0.90
N ALA A 113 28.21 -1.34 -0.53
CA ALA A 113 29.61 -0.95 -0.58
C ALA A 113 30.49 -1.86 0.31
N ALA A 114 30.06 -2.12 1.55
CA ALA A 114 30.79 -2.97 2.48
C ALA A 114 30.89 -4.44 2.02
N ALA A 115 29.90 -4.93 1.27
CA ALA A 115 29.92 -6.28 0.70
C ALA A 115 30.61 -6.36 -0.67
N GLY A 116 31.03 -5.24 -1.25
CA GLY A 116 31.58 -5.19 -2.62
C GLY A 116 30.57 -5.66 -3.68
N VAL A 117 29.27 -5.47 -3.43
CA VAL A 117 28.19 -5.82 -4.36
C VAL A 117 27.77 -4.57 -5.12
N PRO A 118 27.73 -4.60 -6.46
CA PRO A 118 27.20 -3.50 -7.24
C PRO A 118 25.76 -3.18 -6.84
N VAL A 119 25.40 -1.89 -6.81
CA VAL A 119 24.02 -1.46 -6.58
C VAL A 119 23.10 -1.97 -7.68
N PRO A 120 21.81 -2.24 -7.38
CA PRO A 120 20.88 -2.74 -8.38
C PRO A 120 20.70 -1.79 -9.56
N SER A 121 20.62 -2.36 -10.77
CA SER A 121 20.27 -1.60 -11.98
C SER A 121 18.76 -1.38 -12.04
N PRO A 122 18.26 -0.23 -12.54
CA PRO A 122 16.83 -0.04 -12.76
C PRO A 122 16.18 -1.09 -13.70
N ASN A 123 16.98 -1.76 -14.55
CA ASN A 123 16.53 -2.75 -15.53
C ASN A 123 16.85 -4.20 -15.11
N TRP A 124 16.87 -4.49 -13.83
CA TRP A 124 17.20 -5.81 -13.32
C TRP A 124 16.03 -6.79 -13.36
N THR A 125 16.35 -8.09 -13.20
CA THR A 125 15.38 -9.18 -13.22
C THR A 125 15.20 -9.81 -11.82
N TRP A 126 14.15 -10.62 -11.65
CA TRP A 126 13.91 -11.36 -10.40
C TRP A 126 15.03 -12.35 -10.10
N ASP A 127 15.69 -12.95 -11.11
CA ASP A 127 16.85 -13.82 -10.90
C ASP A 127 18.06 -13.03 -10.36
N GLN A 128 18.27 -11.82 -10.89
CA GLN A 128 19.29 -10.92 -10.36
C GLN A 128 18.98 -10.45 -8.94
N PHE A 129 17.72 -10.15 -8.65
CA PHE A 129 17.27 -9.82 -7.29
C PHE A 129 17.57 -10.95 -6.30
N ARG A 130 17.21 -12.19 -6.66
CA ARG A 130 17.52 -13.38 -5.86
C ARG A 130 19.03 -13.55 -5.65
N ALA A 131 19.83 -13.43 -6.72
CA ALA A 131 21.27 -13.55 -6.65
C ALA A 131 21.91 -12.46 -5.75
N VAL A 132 21.42 -11.22 -5.86
CA VAL A 132 21.86 -10.10 -5.01
C VAL A 132 21.45 -10.36 -3.56
N ALA A 133 20.21 -10.74 -3.30
CA ALA A 133 19.74 -11.03 -1.93
C ALA A 133 20.60 -12.11 -1.27
N LYS A 134 20.88 -13.21 -1.99
CA LYS A 134 21.76 -14.27 -1.51
C LYS A 134 23.16 -13.75 -1.19
N LYS A 135 23.75 -12.95 -2.09
CA LYS A 135 25.12 -12.41 -1.93
C LYS A 135 25.20 -11.40 -0.77
N MET A 136 24.13 -10.64 -0.51
CA MET A 136 24.06 -9.67 0.58
C MET A 136 23.84 -10.32 1.94
N THR A 137 23.39 -11.58 1.98
CA THR A 137 23.11 -12.27 3.24
C THR A 137 24.42 -12.68 3.93
N ASN A 138 24.53 -12.30 5.21
CA ASN A 138 25.68 -12.65 6.04
C ASN A 138 25.21 -13.10 7.43
N PRO A 139 25.02 -14.42 7.66
CA PRO A 139 24.53 -14.94 8.94
C PRO A 139 25.40 -14.58 10.13
N ALA A 140 26.73 -14.54 9.95
CA ALA A 140 27.65 -14.19 11.03
C ALA A 140 27.51 -12.74 11.53
N LYS A 141 26.98 -11.85 10.67
CA LYS A 141 26.70 -10.45 11.00
C LYS A 141 25.21 -10.18 11.19
N HIS A 142 24.38 -11.22 11.18
CA HIS A 142 22.91 -11.11 11.19
C HIS A 142 22.37 -10.17 10.11
N ILE A 143 22.95 -10.19 8.90
CA ILE A 143 22.50 -9.40 7.76
C ILE A 143 21.68 -10.31 6.84
N TYR A 144 20.46 -9.87 6.53
CA TYR A 144 19.56 -10.52 5.58
C TYR A 144 19.55 -9.76 4.25
N GLY A 145 19.40 -10.50 3.14
CA GLY A 145 19.33 -9.90 1.81
C GLY A 145 18.04 -9.11 1.61
N VAL A 146 16.92 -9.70 2.02
CA VAL A 146 15.57 -9.12 1.89
C VAL A 146 14.67 -9.63 3.02
N ASN A 147 13.48 -9.04 3.21
CA ASN A 147 12.44 -9.56 4.10
C ASN A 147 11.16 -9.89 3.34
N TYR A 148 10.38 -10.84 3.87
CA TYR A 148 8.98 -11.05 3.52
C TYR A 148 8.14 -11.24 4.79
N PRO A 149 6.95 -10.60 4.88
CA PRO A 149 6.04 -10.82 6.00
C PRO A 149 5.42 -12.22 5.91
N THR A 150 5.25 -12.86 7.06
CA THR A 150 4.62 -14.19 7.21
C THR A 150 3.50 -14.19 8.22
N GLY A 151 3.08 -13.03 8.68
CA GLY A 151 2.02 -12.81 9.65
C GLY A 151 1.81 -11.34 9.90
N GLY A 152 0.92 -11.00 10.82
CA GLY A 152 0.58 -9.63 11.20
C GLY A 152 -0.35 -8.95 10.20
N ASP A 153 0.02 -8.84 8.95
CA ASP A 153 -0.79 -8.20 7.91
C ASP A 153 -0.79 -9.04 6.62
N THR A 154 -1.91 -9.72 6.38
CA THR A 154 -2.12 -10.57 5.21
C THR A 154 -2.30 -9.75 3.92
N LEU A 155 -2.83 -8.52 4.02
CA LEU A 155 -2.91 -7.61 2.89
C LEU A 155 -1.51 -7.23 2.43
N ASP A 156 -0.61 -6.88 3.36
CA ASP A 156 0.76 -6.51 3.05
C ASP A 156 1.53 -7.64 2.35
N THR A 157 1.34 -8.89 2.82
CA THR A 157 1.91 -10.09 2.19
C THR A 157 1.37 -10.30 0.77
N SER A 158 0.05 -10.21 0.60
CA SER A 158 -0.62 -10.40 -0.69
C SER A 158 -0.29 -9.28 -1.66
N TRP A 159 -0.20 -8.05 -1.18
CA TRP A 159 0.10 -6.87 -1.99
C TRP A 159 1.46 -6.96 -2.67
N ARG A 160 2.50 -7.40 -1.95
CA ARG A 160 3.83 -7.65 -2.51
C ARG A 160 3.85 -8.78 -3.55
N PHE A 161 2.92 -9.70 -3.48
CA PHE A 161 2.83 -10.82 -4.41
C PHE A 161 2.26 -10.43 -5.79
N PHE A 162 1.32 -9.47 -5.85
CA PHE A 162 0.61 -9.13 -7.07
C PHE A 162 1.50 -8.63 -8.22
N PRO A 163 2.50 -7.77 -8.02
CA PRO A 163 3.38 -7.36 -9.10
C PRO A 163 4.01 -8.53 -9.85
N GLY A 164 4.59 -9.47 -9.13
CA GLY A 164 5.22 -10.64 -9.75
C GLY A 164 4.25 -11.59 -10.44
N LEU A 165 2.98 -11.64 -10.00
CA LEU A 165 1.89 -12.34 -10.67
C LEU A 165 1.58 -11.67 -12.02
N TRP A 166 1.31 -10.36 -12.03
CA TRP A 166 0.95 -9.60 -13.23
C TRP A 166 2.08 -9.53 -14.25
N GLN A 167 3.31 -9.34 -13.82
CA GLN A 167 4.50 -9.33 -14.69
C GLN A 167 4.67 -10.63 -15.48
N ARG A 168 4.11 -11.74 -14.99
CA ARG A 168 4.12 -13.07 -15.64
C ARG A 168 2.80 -13.38 -16.36
N GLY A 169 1.95 -12.37 -16.60
CA GLY A 169 0.68 -12.51 -17.30
C GLY A 169 -0.45 -13.15 -16.48
N GLY A 170 -0.27 -13.31 -15.17
CA GLY A 170 -1.32 -13.81 -14.27
C GLY A 170 -2.32 -12.72 -13.91
N GLN A 171 -3.49 -13.15 -13.43
CA GLN A 171 -4.57 -12.29 -12.95
C GLN A 171 -4.92 -12.66 -11.50
N ILE A 172 -5.45 -11.70 -10.73
CA ILE A 172 -5.89 -11.97 -9.36
C ILE A 172 -7.22 -12.72 -9.37
N LEU A 173 -8.20 -12.16 -10.10
CA LEU A 173 -9.57 -12.68 -10.19
C LEU A 173 -10.02 -12.79 -11.65
N SER A 174 -11.06 -13.57 -11.91
CA SER A 174 -11.80 -13.57 -13.18
C SER A 174 -12.49 -12.21 -13.42
N PRO A 175 -12.82 -11.86 -14.69
CA PRO A 175 -13.47 -10.59 -15.02
C PRO A 175 -14.82 -10.38 -14.32
N ASP A 176 -15.55 -11.43 -14.00
CA ASP A 176 -16.81 -11.39 -13.25
C ASP A 176 -16.62 -11.40 -11.73
N HIS A 177 -15.37 -11.42 -11.27
CA HIS A 177 -14.95 -11.46 -9.86
C HIS A 177 -15.47 -12.65 -9.06
N LYS A 178 -15.81 -13.76 -9.71
CA LYS A 178 -16.35 -14.96 -9.04
C LYS A 178 -15.32 -16.05 -8.82
N LYS A 179 -14.16 -15.92 -9.45
CA LYS A 179 -13.08 -16.89 -9.38
C LYS A 179 -11.74 -16.26 -9.08
N ALA A 180 -10.99 -16.89 -8.18
CA ALA A 180 -9.57 -16.61 -7.98
C ALA A 180 -8.74 -17.21 -9.12
N LEU A 181 -7.80 -16.44 -9.66
CA LEU A 181 -6.88 -16.84 -10.73
C LEU A 181 -5.41 -16.75 -10.34
N PHE A 182 -5.13 -16.31 -9.12
CA PHE A 182 -3.76 -16.15 -8.62
C PHE A 182 -3.01 -17.49 -8.44
N ASN A 183 -3.69 -18.64 -8.51
CA ASN A 183 -3.12 -19.99 -8.52
C ASN A 183 -2.66 -20.47 -9.90
N SER A 184 -2.65 -19.57 -10.89
CA SER A 184 -2.15 -19.85 -12.26
C SER A 184 -0.67 -20.23 -12.26
N PRO A 185 -0.13 -20.76 -13.37
CA PRO A 185 1.29 -21.01 -13.51
C PRO A 185 2.16 -19.77 -13.20
N ALA A 186 1.68 -18.57 -13.52
CA ALA A 186 2.33 -17.30 -13.18
C ALA A 186 2.45 -17.09 -11.66
N GLY A 187 1.37 -17.34 -10.92
CA GLY A 187 1.38 -17.25 -9.47
C GLY A 187 2.27 -18.29 -8.81
N VAL A 188 2.21 -19.53 -9.30
CA VAL A 188 3.08 -20.63 -8.82
C VAL A 188 4.54 -20.29 -9.06
N ALA A 189 4.92 -19.79 -10.24
CA ALA A 189 6.29 -19.40 -10.56
C ALA A 189 6.78 -18.28 -9.64
N ASN A 190 5.93 -17.25 -9.42
CA ASN A 190 6.24 -16.14 -8.51
C ASN A 190 6.49 -16.62 -7.08
N LEU A 191 5.61 -17.45 -6.54
CA LEU A 191 5.73 -17.94 -5.17
C LEU A 191 6.87 -18.96 -5.02
N THR A 192 7.19 -19.72 -6.07
CA THR A 192 8.36 -20.63 -6.10
C THR A 192 9.67 -19.85 -5.95
N LEU A 193 9.80 -18.70 -6.61
CA LEU A 193 10.97 -17.83 -6.43
C LEU A 193 11.10 -17.40 -4.96
N TRP A 194 10.02 -16.95 -4.34
CA TRP A 194 10.03 -16.54 -2.93
C TRP A 194 10.39 -17.70 -1.99
N GLN A 195 9.83 -18.89 -2.25
CA GLN A 195 10.16 -20.10 -1.51
C GLN A 195 11.66 -20.42 -1.59
N GLN A 196 12.23 -20.39 -2.82
CA GLN A 196 13.65 -20.67 -3.01
C GLN A 196 14.54 -19.68 -2.26
N MET A 197 14.20 -18.40 -2.25
CA MET A 197 14.92 -17.39 -1.49
C MET A 197 14.85 -17.63 0.02
N ALA A 198 13.70 -18.07 0.53
CA ALA A 198 13.47 -18.31 1.95
C ALA A 198 14.09 -19.64 2.43
N THR A 199 13.84 -20.76 1.71
CA THR A 199 14.12 -22.11 2.20
C THR A 199 15.39 -22.76 1.63
N VAL A 200 15.89 -22.25 0.49
CA VAL A 200 17.11 -22.76 -0.17
C VAL A 200 18.27 -21.80 0.01
N ASP A 201 18.07 -20.53 -0.31
CA ASP A 201 19.12 -19.50 -0.23
C ASP A 201 19.27 -18.93 1.18
N HIS A 202 18.25 -19.08 2.03
CA HIS A 202 18.17 -18.50 3.38
C HIS A 202 18.48 -16.99 3.39
N SER A 203 18.08 -16.30 2.32
CA SER A 203 18.39 -14.88 2.10
C SER A 203 17.29 -13.94 2.59
N VAL A 204 16.23 -14.49 3.15
CA VAL A 204 15.01 -13.77 3.56
C VAL A 204 14.91 -13.75 5.09
N TYR A 205 14.70 -12.57 5.65
CA TYR A 205 14.14 -12.45 6.98
C TYR A 205 12.62 -12.66 6.90
N LEU A 206 12.13 -13.73 7.52
CA LEU A 206 10.70 -14.02 7.60
C LEU A 206 10.12 -13.26 8.79
N ASP A 207 9.32 -12.22 8.49
CA ASP A 207 8.77 -11.30 9.48
C ASP A 207 7.38 -11.75 9.95
N PRO A 208 7.25 -12.26 11.20
CA PRO A 208 5.96 -12.75 11.69
C PRO A 208 4.99 -11.63 12.06
N THR A 209 5.44 -10.37 12.13
CA THR A 209 4.64 -9.22 12.57
C THR A 209 4.40 -8.20 11.47
N ALA A 210 5.12 -8.30 10.34
CA ALA A 210 5.20 -7.28 9.28
C ALA A 210 5.74 -5.90 9.75
N GLU A 211 6.39 -5.84 10.92
CA GLU A 211 6.85 -4.58 11.54
C GLU A 211 8.39 -4.52 11.70
N LYS A 212 9.12 -5.56 11.27
CA LYS A 212 10.57 -5.67 11.52
C LYS A 212 11.45 -5.18 10.37
N ALA A 213 10.89 -5.01 9.17
CA ALA A 213 11.68 -4.62 8.00
C ALA A 213 12.39 -3.28 8.20
N GLU A 214 11.67 -2.24 8.60
CA GLU A 214 12.19 -0.89 8.83
C GLU A 214 13.25 -0.85 9.94
N PRO A 215 13.02 -1.39 11.16
CA PRO A 215 14.04 -1.44 12.21
C PRO A 215 15.31 -2.21 11.80
N LEU A 216 15.17 -3.32 11.08
CA LEU A 216 16.32 -4.09 10.58
C LEU A 216 17.11 -3.31 9.51
N PHE A 217 16.39 -2.60 8.63
CA PHE A 217 17.02 -1.79 7.60
C PHE A 217 17.76 -0.58 8.17
N THR A 218 17.13 0.13 9.10
CA THR A 218 17.73 1.32 9.74
C THR A 218 18.91 0.97 10.64
N SER A 219 18.90 -0.22 11.25
CA SER A 219 20.02 -0.74 12.06
C SER A 219 21.14 -1.41 11.24
N GLY A 220 20.98 -1.54 9.91
CA GLY A 220 21.97 -2.15 9.04
C GLY A 220 21.99 -3.68 9.04
N HIS A 221 20.86 -4.32 9.36
CA HIS A 221 20.68 -5.77 9.36
C HIS A 221 19.84 -6.29 8.18
N LEU A 222 19.33 -5.37 7.33
CA LEU A 222 18.59 -5.70 6.11
C LEU A 222 19.17 -4.93 4.94
N ALA A 223 19.56 -5.63 3.88
CA ALA A 223 20.22 -5.01 2.72
C ALA A 223 19.23 -4.35 1.76
N MET A 224 18.09 -5.00 1.54
CA MET A 224 17.02 -4.54 0.66
C MET A 224 15.67 -4.86 1.27
N PHE A 225 14.65 -4.08 0.94
CA PHE A 225 13.26 -4.47 1.17
C PHE A 225 12.34 -3.93 0.08
N VAL A 226 11.31 -4.72 -0.22
CA VAL A 226 10.24 -4.32 -1.13
C VAL A 226 9.28 -3.46 -0.34
N SER A 227 9.32 -2.15 -0.57
CA SER A 227 8.50 -1.19 0.18
C SER A 227 8.21 0.03 -0.70
N GLY A 228 7.73 1.11 -0.11
CA GLY A 228 7.29 2.27 -0.85
C GLY A 228 7.66 3.60 -0.20
N PRO A 229 7.08 4.70 -0.68
CA PRO A 229 7.46 6.06 -0.28
C PRO A 229 7.17 6.38 1.20
N TRP A 230 6.31 5.62 1.88
CA TRP A 230 6.04 5.78 3.32
C TRP A 230 7.28 5.54 4.21
N GLU A 231 8.30 4.84 3.71
CA GLU A 231 9.56 4.63 4.43
C GLU A 231 10.43 5.89 4.48
N VAL A 232 10.27 6.79 3.52
CA VAL A 232 11.16 7.94 3.33
C VAL A 232 11.31 8.83 4.56
N PRO A 233 10.24 9.20 5.30
CA PRO A 233 10.38 10.01 6.50
C PRO A 233 11.27 9.34 7.56
N VAL A 234 11.08 8.05 7.80
CA VAL A 234 11.81 7.29 8.82
C VAL A 234 13.26 7.07 8.41
N LEU A 235 13.51 6.66 7.16
CA LEU A 235 14.86 6.45 6.64
C LEU A 235 15.71 7.74 6.71
N ASN A 236 15.07 8.88 6.43
CA ASN A 236 15.73 10.17 6.51
C ASN A 236 15.97 10.62 7.96
N GLN A 237 15.02 10.37 8.86
CA GLN A 237 15.20 10.64 10.30
C GLN A 237 16.35 9.78 10.86
N ALA A 238 16.43 8.53 10.48
CA ALA A 238 17.50 7.60 10.89
C ALA A 238 18.82 7.87 10.15
N LYS A 239 18.84 8.81 9.17
CA LYS A 239 20.03 9.17 8.36
C LYS A 239 20.66 7.96 7.64
N VAL A 240 19.82 7.04 7.18
CA VAL A 240 20.28 5.89 6.38
C VAL A 240 20.74 6.40 5.01
N ASP A 241 21.85 5.89 4.51
CA ASP A 241 22.28 6.11 3.12
C ASP A 241 21.60 5.09 2.22
N TRP A 242 20.43 5.43 1.71
CA TRP A 242 19.58 4.57 0.92
C TRP A 242 19.36 5.09 -0.50
N ALA A 243 18.87 4.24 -1.37
CA ALA A 243 18.27 4.57 -2.63
C ALA A 243 17.23 3.51 -2.99
N ASP A 244 16.49 3.72 -4.07
CA ASP A 244 15.51 2.77 -4.58
C ASP A 244 15.70 2.51 -6.08
N VAL A 245 15.13 1.42 -6.53
CA VAL A 245 15.00 1.04 -7.94
C VAL A 245 13.61 0.44 -8.15
N PRO A 246 13.07 0.46 -9.38
CA PRO A 246 11.85 -0.27 -9.70
C PRO A 246 11.94 -1.74 -9.29
N LEU A 247 10.78 -2.37 -9.07
CA LEU A 247 10.73 -3.81 -8.86
C LEU A 247 11.45 -4.54 -9.99
N PRO A 248 12.10 -5.69 -9.71
CA PRO A 248 12.71 -6.51 -10.75
C PRO A 248 11.69 -6.88 -11.83
N ALA A 249 12.15 -7.04 -13.06
CA ALA A 249 11.30 -7.40 -14.18
C ALA A 249 11.11 -8.92 -14.31
N ALA A 250 9.91 -9.34 -14.69
CA ALA A 250 9.68 -10.57 -15.40
C ALA A 250 9.23 -10.25 -16.82
N ASP A 251 9.78 -10.96 -17.81
CA ASP A 251 9.47 -10.77 -19.24
C ASP A 251 9.57 -9.31 -19.72
N GLY A 252 10.52 -8.55 -19.17
CA GLY A 252 10.75 -7.14 -19.48
C GLY A 252 9.78 -6.16 -18.82
N SER A 253 8.83 -6.64 -18.02
CA SER A 253 7.88 -5.79 -17.30
C SER A 253 8.36 -5.49 -15.87
N HIS A 254 8.45 -4.20 -15.53
CA HIS A 254 8.66 -3.70 -14.16
C HIS A 254 7.33 -3.33 -13.47
N GLN A 255 6.22 -3.95 -13.88
CA GLN A 255 4.91 -3.64 -13.32
C GLN A 255 4.94 -3.71 -11.80
N THR A 256 4.41 -2.64 -11.19
CA THR A 256 4.23 -2.53 -9.74
C THR A 256 2.74 -2.44 -9.40
N VAL A 257 2.43 -2.42 -8.14
CA VAL A 257 1.10 -2.15 -7.59
C VAL A 257 1.06 -0.72 -7.07
N SER A 258 -0.09 -0.06 -7.17
CA SER A 258 -0.37 1.22 -6.53
C SER A 258 -1.46 1.04 -5.49
N GLY A 259 -1.31 1.72 -4.35
CA GLY A 259 -2.28 1.75 -3.26
C GLY A 259 -2.84 3.15 -3.05
N PRO A 260 -3.81 3.60 -3.86
CA PRO A 260 -4.52 4.84 -3.53
C PRO A 260 -5.43 4.61 -2.32
N ASP A 261 -5.38 5.53 -1.34
CA ASP A 261 -6.15 5.48 -0.11
C ASP A 261 -7.09 6.67 0.04
N ASN A 262 -8.01 6.57 1.00
CA ASN A 262 -9.18 7.43 1.09
C ASN A 262 -9.39 8.02 2.47
N TRP A 263 -9.88 9.25 2.50
CA TRP A 263 -10.59 9.85 3.63
C TRP A 263 -12.09 9.58 3.46
N VAL A 264 -12.63 8.59 4.16
CA VAL A 264 -14.06 8.22 4.08
C VAL A 264 -14.86 9.03 5.09
N ILE A 265 -16.02 9.56 4.67
CA ILE A 265 -16.95 10.30 5.52
C ILE A 265 -18.11 9.40 5.93
N PHE A 266 -18.39 9.35 7.22
CA PHE A 266 -19.54 8.64 7.80
C PHE A 266 -20.71 9.60 8.07
N ASN A 267 -21.92 9.08 7.89
CA ASN A 267 -23.14 9.88 8.09
C ASN A 267 -23.54 9.96 9.57
N ASN A 268 -22.93 10.87 10.28
CA ASN A 268 -23.25 11.19 11.68
C ASN A 268 -24.18 12.43 11.83
N GLY A 269 -24.98 12.72 10.80
CA GLY A 269 -25.88 13.87 10.74
C GLY A 269 -25.35 15.01 9.86
N SER A 270 -26.28 15.80 9.32
CA SER A 270 -25.99 16.79 8.26
C SER A 270 -24.93 17.83 8.65
N ALA A 271 -25.00 18.36 9.87
CA ALA A 271 -24.01 19.35 10.34
C ALA A 271 -22.59 18.77 10.44
N ARG A 272 -22.43 17.54 10.95
CA ARG A 272 -21.14 16.87 11.06
C ARG A 272 -20.60 16.48 9.67
N VAL A 273 -21.48 16.04 8.77
CA VAL A 273 -21.11 15.76 7.37
C VAL A 273 -20.64 17.01 6.67
N ALA A 274 -21.33 18.14 6.82
CA ALA A 274 -20.90 19.41 6.24
C ALA A 274 -19.53 19.88 6.77
N ALA A 275 -19.30 19.76 8.07
CA ALA A 275 -18.00 20.07 8.69
C ALA A 275 -16.88 19.14 8.18
N ALA A 276 -17.16 17.84 8.02
CA ALA A 276 -16.22 16.87 7.47
C ALA A 276 -15.86 17.19 6.02
N ILE A 277 -16.82 17.56 5.19
CA ILE A 277 -16.58 17.98 3.81
C ILE A 277 -15.68 19.22 3.78
N THR A 278 -16.01 20.27 4.56
CA THR A 278 -15.20 21.50 4.64
C THR A 278 -13.77 21.18 5.05
N PHE A 279 -13.59 20.32 6.04
CA PHE A 279 -12.24 19.91 6.48
C PHE A 279 -11.48 19.15 5.37
N LEU A 280 -12.12 18.21 4.67
CA LEU A 280 -11.47 17.40 3.65
C LEU A 280 -11.19 18.19 2.36
N GLU A 281 -12.07 19.13 1.98
CA GLU A 281 -11.80 20.06 0.87
C GLU A 281 -10.53 20.89 1.17
N TRP A 282 -10.40 21.40 2.40
CA TRP A 282 -9.21 22.11 2.83
C TRP A 282 -7.99 21.19 2.90
N LEU A 283 -8.12 20.01 3.52
CA LEU A 283 -7.01 19.06 3.73
C LEU A 283 -6.41 18.58 2.39
N THR A 284 -7.27 18.32 1.40
CA THR A 284 -6.87 17.81 0.09
C THR A 284 -6.59 18.92 -0.94
N ALA A 285 -6.63 20.20 -0.55
CA ALA A 285 -6.17 21.28 -1.40
C ALA A 285 -4.65 21.16 -1.63
N PRO A 286 -4.11 21.59 -2.80
CA PRO A 286 -2.75 21.25 -3.21
C PRO A 286 -1.64 21.55 -2.19
N GLN A 287 -1.74 22.65 -1.46
CA GLN A 287 -0.72 23.04 -0.49
C GLN A 287 -0.76 22.20 0.79
N GLN A 288 -1.95 21.90 1.30
CA GLN A 288 -2.15 21.05 2.47
C GLN A 288 -1.81 19.60 2.13
N GLU A 289 -2.23 19.15 0.95
CA GLU A 289 -1.90 17.83 0.44
C GLU A 289 -0.39 17.64 0.29
N LEU A 290 0.34 18.63 -0.23
CA LEU A 290 1.81 18.60 -0.27
C LEU A 290 2.39 18.41 1.15
N THR A 291 1.85 19.13 2.14
CA THR A 291 2.31 18.99 3.53
C THR A 291 2.02 17.60 4.11
N TRP A 292 0.83 17.07 3.83
CA TRP A 292 0.44 15.70 4.20
C TRP A 292 1.35 14.67 3.55
N MET A 293 1.52 14.76 2.24
CA MET A 293 2.35 13.89 1.43
C MET A 293 3.82 13.85 1.92
N MET A 294 4.40 15.02 2.19
CA MET A 294 5.77 15.11 2.70
C MET A 294 5.93 14.49 4.10
N GLY A 295 4.90 14.58 4.93
CA GLY A 295 4.90 14.03 6.29
C GLY A 295 4.57 12.53 6.36
N SER A 296 3.75 12.02 5.43
CA SER A 296 3.37 10.61 5.33
C SER A 296 4.34 9.80 4.46
N GLY A 297 5.13 10.46 3.60
CA GLY A 297 5.97 9.80 2.61
C GLY A 297 5.18 9.30 1.39
N SER A 298 3.99 9.80 1.13
CA SER A 298 3.18 9.41 -0.04
C SER A 298 3.60 10.12 -1.31
N LEU A 299 2.99 9.75 -2.44
CA LEU A 299 3.21 10.36 -3.74
C LEU A 299 2.08 11.33 -4.09
N PRO A 300 2.29 12.27 -5.03
CA PRO A 300 1.27 13.23 -5.42
C PRO A 300 0.01 12.56 -5.95
N ILE A 301 -1.15 12.92 -5.43
CA ILE A 301 -2.46 12.41 -5.89
C ILE A 301 -3.09 13.28 -6.98
N ARG A 302 -2.47 14.43 -7.29
CA ARG A 302 -2.94 15.36 -8.32
C ARG A 302 -1.81 16.11 -9.02
N PRO A 303 -1.92 16.37 -10.34
CA PRO A 303 -0.89 17.06 -11.12
C PRO A 303 -0.54 18.47 -10.65
N SER A 304 -1.47 19.19 -10.03
CA SER A 304 -1.22 20.55 -9.54
C SER A 304 -0.12 20.61 -8.47
N ILE A 305 0.05 19.54 -7.67
CA ILE A 305 1.12 19.48 -6.65
C ILE A 305 2.51 19.53 -7.29
N LEU A 306 2.70 18.91 -8.46
CA LEU A 306 3.98 18.87 -9.15
C LEU A 306 4.50 20.28 -9.53
N LYS A 307 3.60 21.27 -9.61
CA LYS A 307 3.89 22.66 -9.95
C LYS A 307 4.31 23.48 -8.73
N LEU A 308 4.05 23.00 -7.52
CA LEU A 308 4.35 23.73 -6.29
C LEU A 308 5.87 23.81 -6.05
N PRO A 309 6.41 24.98 -5.67
CA PRO A 309 7.83 25.11 -5.35
C PRO A 309 8.29 24.13 -4.28
N GLY A 310 7.47 23.90 -3.24
CA GLY A 310 7.76 22.98 -2.15
C GLY A 310 7.95 21.53 -2.60
N TYR A 311 7.25 21.07 -3.65
CA TYR A 311 7.46 19.75 -4.23
C TYR A 311 8.86 19.62 -4.85
N LYS A 312 9.29 20.61 -5.59
CA LYS A 312 10.64 20.63 -6.21
C LYS A 312 11.75 20.63 -5.16
N GLU A 313 11.58 21.39 -4.08
CA GLU A 313 12.53 21.40 -2.96
C GLU A 313 12.55 20.06 -2.23
N TRP A 314 11.39 19.42 -2.06
CA TRP A 314 11.29 18.08 -1.46
C TRP A 314 12.04 17.03 -2.28
N LEU A 315 11.90 17.03 -3.61
CA LEU A 315 12.65 16.13 -4.50
C LEU A 315 14.16 16.34 -4.40
N LYS A 316 14.62 17.59 -4.27
CA LYS A 316 16.05 17.88 -4.07
C LYS A 316 16.57 17.36 -2.73
N LYS A 317 15.76 17.51 -1.68
CA LYS A 317 16.10 17.07 -0.32
C LYS A 317 16.11 15.55 -0.18
N TYR A 318 15.23 14.87 -0.89
CA TYR A 318 15.03 13.42 -0.82
C TYR A 318 15.02 12.80 -2.22
N PRO A 319 16.19 12.60 -2.83
CA PRO A 319 16.31 12.17 -4.23
C PRO A 319 15.60 10.85 -4.55
N GLY A 320 15.44 9.92 -3.59
CA GLY A 320 14.74 8.66 -3.78
C GLY A 320 13.25 8.80 -4.10
N ILE A 321 12.61 9.91 -3.72
CA ILE A 321 11.20 10.16 -4.05
C ILE A 321 10.96 10.32 -5.55
N GLY A 322 11.92 10.92 -6.28
CA GLY A 322 11.80 11.10 -7.72
C GLY A 322 11.61 9.80 -8.48
N PRO A 323 12.48 8.79 -8.31
CA PRO A 323 12.31 7.47 -8.88
C PRO A 323 10.99 6.81 -8.49
N MET A 324 10.57 6.85 -7.22
CA MET A 324 9.28 6.30 -6.77
C MET A 324 8.10 6.97 -7.47
N ALA A 325 8.11 8.31 -7.61
CA ALA A 325 7.06 9.03 -8.33
C ALA A 325 7.04 8.67 -9.84
N GLN A 326 8.21 8.52 -10.47
CA GLN A 326 8.32 8.07 -11.85
C GLN A 326 7.83 6.63 -12.02
N ASN A 327 8.02 5.77 -11.02
CA ASN A 327 7.60 4.37 -11.04
C ASN A 327 6.06 4.19 -11.05
N LEU A 328 5.27 5.24 -10.79
CA LEU A 328 3.79 5.18 -10.92
C LEU A 328 3.33 4.80 -12.34
N VAL A 329 4.12 5.09 -13.39
CA VAL A 329 3.81 4.65 -14.77
C VAL A 329 3.80 3.12 -14.92
N ASN A 330 4.44 2.40 -14.01
CA ASN A 330 4.47 0.95 -13.97
C ASN A 330 3.31 0.33 -13.18
N ALA A 331 2.50 1.14 -12.48
CA ALA A 331 1.28 0.69 -11.80
C ALA A 331 0.11 0.65 -12.79
N LYS A 332 0.02 -0.42 -13.59
CA LYS A 332 -0.94 -0.57 -14.68
C LYS A 332 -2.24 -1.24 -14.27
N GLU A 333 -2.19 -2.07 -13.22
CA GLU A 333 -3.33 -2.84 -12.71
C GLU A 333 -3.74 -2.31 -11.34
N ALA A 334 -5.03 -2.29 -11.08
CA ALA A 334 -5.59 -1.97 -9.78
C ALA A 334 -5.98 -3.24 -9.02
N MET A 335 -5.89 -3.18 -7.69
CA MET A 335 -6.46 -4.24 -6.86
C MET A 335 -8.00 -4.27 -6.98
N PRO A 336 -8.62 -5.45 -6.89
CA PRO A 336 -10.07 -5.55 -6.84
C PRO A 336 -10.67 -4.74 -5.68
N THR A 337 -11.77 -4.03 -5.96
CA THR A 337 -12.51 -3.24 -4.98
C THR A 337 -13.84 -3.95 -4.69
N LEU A 338 -13.77 -5.02 -3.89
CA LEU A 338 -14.91 -5.87 -3.56
C LEU A 338 -15.16 -5.86 -2.05
N PRO A 339 -16.42 -5.97 -1.60
CA PRO A 339 -16.73 -6.08 -0.18
C PRO A 339 -16.06 -7.27 0.51
N GLN A 340 -15.91 -8.38 -0.20
CA GLN A 340 -15.29 -9.60 0.29
C GLN A 340 -13.75 -9.56 0.25
N TRP A 341 -13.16 -8.52 -0.33
CA TRP A 341 -11.72 -8.44 -0.59
C TRP A 341 -10.83 -8.69 0.65
N PRO A 342 -11.13 -8.15 1.84
CA PRO A 342 -10.32 -8.44 3.03
C PRO A 342 -10.16 -9.94 3.29
N ARG A 343 -11.24 -10.71 3.17
CA ARG A 343 -11.23 -12.16 3.39
C ARG A 343 -10.48 -12.91 2.28
N VAL A 344 -10.52 -12.43 1.04
CA VAL A 344 -9.77 -13.00 -0.10
C VAL A 344 -8.27 -12.83 0.12
N VAL A 345 -7.81 -11.65 0.54
CA VAL A 345 -6.39 -11.40 0.82
C VAL A 345 -5.90 -12.17 2.05
N ASP A 346 -6.77 -12.41 3.04
CA ASP A 346 -6.45 -13.27 4.17
C ASP A 346 -6.16 -14.72 3.73
N ALA A 347 -6.99 -15.27 2.86
CA ALA A 347 -6.79 -16.63 2.33
C ALA A 347 -5.46 -16.71 1.54
N LEU A 348 -5.19 -15.72 0.66
CA LEU A 348 -3.96 -15.68 -0.12
C LEU A 348 -2.72 -15.46 0.75
N GLY A 349 -2.75 -14.47 1.64
CA GLY A 349 -1.61 -14.12 2.50
C GLY A 349 -1.20 -15.27 3.42
N ASN A 350 -2.18 -15.99 4.00
CA ASN A 350 -1.92 -17.19 4.78
C ASN A 350 -1.33 -18.34 3.93
N GLY A 351 -1.79 -18.51 2.69
CA GLY A 351 -1.22 -19.45 1.74
C GLY A 351 0.25 -19.12 1.43
N ILE A 352 0.56 -17.86 1.12
CA ILE A 352 1.92 -17.38 0.86
C ILE A 352 2.82 -17.64 2.10
N ALA A 353 2.36 -17.25 3.28
CA ALA A 353 3.10 -17.44 4.53
C ALA A 353 3.42 -18.93 4.78
N SER A 354 2.49 -19.85 4.51
CA SER A 354 2.73 -21.29 4.67
C SER A 354 3.86 -21.81 3.78
N VAL A 355 3.98 -21.26 2.57
CA VAL A 355 5.07 -21.61 1.63
C VAL A 355 6.41 -21.05 2.07
N LEU A 356 6.44 -19.77 2.47
CA LEU A 356 7.65 -19.12 2.97
C LEU A 356 8.22 -19.82 4.21
N LEU A 357 7.34 -20.32 5.08
CA LEU A 357 7.69 -21.09 6.28
C LEU A 357 8.05 -22.56 5.98
N GLY A 358 8.05 -22.98 4.70
CA GLY A 358 8.38 -24.35 4.29
C GLY A 358 7.32 -25.38 4.65
N ARG A 359 6.08 -24.96 4.94
CA ARG A 359 4.97 -25.86 5.39
C ARG A 359 4.16 -26.41 4.23
N ALA A 360 4.20 -25.76 3.05
CA ALA A 360 3.45 -26.20 1.88
C ALA A 360 4.22 -25.94 0.58
N ALA A 361 3.91 -26.70 -0.47
CA ALA A 361 4.39 -26.41 -1.81
C ALA A 361 3.59 -25.25 -2.43
N PRO A 362 4.20 -24.40 -3.29
CA PRO A 362 3.54 -23.21 -3.86
C PRO A 362 2.20 -23.51 -4.55
N ALA A 363 2.17 -24.53 -5.42
CA ALA A 363 0.94 -24.89 -6.14
C ALA A 363 -0.17 -25.37 -5.20
N ALA A 364 0.16 -26.18 -4.18
CA ALA A 364 -0.82 -26.68 -3.22
C ALA A 364 -1.41 -25.54 -2.38
N ALA A 365 -0.56 -24.64 -1.86
CA ALA A 365 -0.99 -23.51 -1.05
C ALA A 365 -1.86 -22.52 -1.85
N LEU A 366 -1.46 -22.17 -3.08
CA LEU A 366 -2.24 -21.28 -3.92
C LEU A 366 -3.57 -21.90 -4.36
N ASN A 367 -3.62 -23.21 -4.65
CA ASN A 367 -4.88 -23.90 -4.97
C ASN A 367 -5.84 -23.90 -3.78
N GLN A 368 -5.35 -24.18 -2.58
CA GLN A 368 -6.16 -24.12 -1.36
C GLN A 368 -6.68 -22.70 -1.10
N ALA A 369 -5.82 -21.70 -1.22
CA ALA A 369 -6.21 -20.29 -1.07
C ALA A 369 -7.25 -19.87 -2.12
N ALA A 370 -7.10 -20.32 -3.38
CA ALA A 370 -8.05 -20.04 -4.46
C ALA A 370 -9.43 -20.67 -4.19
N GLN A 371 -9.49 -21.91 -3.72
CA GLN A 371 -10.75 -22.57 -3.32
C GLN A 371 -11.47 -21.82 -2.19
N GLN A 372 -10.71 -21.34 -1.19
CA GLN A 372 -11.26 -20.52 -0.12
C GLN A 372 -11.78 -19.17 -0.66
N ALA A 373 -11.00 -18.51 -1.51
CA ALA A 373 -11.37 -17.26 -2.16
C ALA A 373 -12.64 -17.43 -3.02
N ASP A 374 -12.74 -18.49 -3.83
CA ASP A 374 -13.93 -18.81 -4.64
C ASP A 374 -15.18 -18.95 -3.76
N THR A 375 -15.05 -19.65 -2.63
CA THR A 375 -16.15 -19.77 -1.67
C THR A 375 -16.56 -18.40 -1.13
N ILE A 376 -15.61 -17.55 -0.74
CA ILE A 376 -15.84 -16.21 -0.21
C ILE A 376 -16.52 -15.30 -1.25
N LEU A 377 -16.05 -15.34 -2.50
CA LEU A 377 -16.55 -14.51 -3.60
C LEU A 377 -17.99 -14.86 -4.01
N ASN A 378 -18.42 -16.10 -3.80
CA ASN A 378 -19.74 -16.58 -4.21
C ASN A 378 -20.77 -16.61 -3.06
N VAL A 379 -20.40 -16.15 -1.86
CA VAL A 379 -21.39 -15.93 -0.79
C VAL A 379 -22.21 -14.69 -1.13
N PRO A 380 -23.55 -14.81 -1.28
CA PRO A 380 -24.39 -13.62 -1.46
C PRO A 380 -24.23 -12.69 -0.26
N GLY A 381 -23.78 -11.45 -0.51
CA GLY A 381 -23.72 -10.29 0.36
C GLY A 381 -23.97 -10.48 1.87
N GLY A 382 -23.22 -11.36 2.48
CA GLY A 382 -23.24 -11.55 3.92
C GLY A 382 -22.34 -10.51 4.57
N GLY A 383 -22.97 -9.47 5.11
CA GLY A 383 -22.38 -8.36 5.85
C GLY A 383 -21.63 -8.76 7.10
#